data_e9f224e4a0439f5498fd09e95c209d4b
#
_entry.id   e9f224e4a0439f5498fd09e95c209d4b
#
_cell.length_a   1.000
_cell.length_b   1.000
_cell.length_c   1.000
_cell.angle_alpha   90.00
_cell.angle_beta   90.00
_cell.angle_gamma   90.00
#
_symmetry.space_group_name_H-M   'P 1'
#
loop_
_entity.id
_entity.type
_entity.pdbx_description
1 polymer ?
#
loop_
_entity_poly.entity_id
_entity_poly.type
_entity_poly.pdbx_seq_one_letter_code
_entity_poly.pdbx_strand_id
1 'polypeptide(L)'
;MQQIGLLLVSFLIETLIYVFFCLSLIQAIKQVKPENRTIQPSSIWLFLIPVFNLFWIFVIISKMASSLKNELEERDYEIEENPGYNIGMLVAIIPFLTYIFYLVDYFVIHNQAITIIIGTLGIMRLIFFIQYWMKISWYRKVLETNATEEDPAND
;
A
#
# COMPACT_ATOMS: atom_id res chain seq x y z
N MET A 1 -1.90 -30.68 14.53
CA MET A 1 -3.15 -30.16 13.98
C MET A 1 -3.46 -28.72 14.43
N GLN A 2 -3.34 -28.40 15.71
CA GLN A 2 -3.66 -27.05 16.25
C GLN A 2 -2.77 -25.93 15.64
N GLN A 3 -1.48 -26.15 15.44
CA GLN A 3 -0.57 -25.16 14.82
C GLN A 3 -0.92 -24.86 13.35
N ILE A 4 -1.30 -25.88 12.58
CA ILE A 4 -1.72 -25.71 11.17
C ILE A 4 -3.01 -24.87 11.09
N GLY A 5 -3.95 -25.10 12.03
CA GLY A 5 -5.17 -24.31 12.12
C GLY A 5 -4.90 -22.83 12.38
N LEU A 6 -3.99 -22.51 13.31
CA LEU A 6 -3.59 -21.13 13.61
C LEU A 6 -2.92 -20.44 12.40
N LEU A 7 -2.04 -21.15 11.69
CA LEU A 7 -1.38 -20.62 10.48
C LEU A 7 -2.39 -20.32 9.37
N LEU A 8 -3.37 -21.21 9.16
CA LEU A 8 -4.42 -20.98 8.16
C LEU A 8 -5.29 -19.78 8.51
N VAL A 9 -5.69 -19.64 9.78
CA VAL A 9 -6.47 -18.48 10.25
C VAL A 9 -5.67 -17.19 10.07
N SER A 10 -4.39 -17.16 10.44
CA SER A 10 -3.54 -15.99 10.26
C SER A 10 -3.42 -15.59 8.80
N PHE A 11 -3.21 -16.56 7.92
CA PHE A 11 -3.12 -16.35 6.47
C PHE A 11 -4.43 -15.79 5.88
N LEU A 12 -5.57 -16.30 6.32
CA LEU A 12 -6.88 -15.79 5.89
C LEU A 12 -7.11 -14.35 6.34
N ILE A 13 -6.77 -14.02 7.59
CA ILE A 13 -6.89 -12.65 8.11
C ILE A 13 -5.98 -11.69 7.32
N GLU A 14 -4.73 -12.08 7.10
CA GLU A 14 -3.79 -11.25 6.33
C GLU A 14 -4.28 -11.05 4.89
N THR A 15 -4.77 -12.10 4.24
CA THR A 15 -5.35 -12.01 2.90
C THR A 15 -6.54 -11.07 2.84
N LEU A 16 -7.45 -11.13 3.82
CA LEU A 16 -8.60 -10.22 3.90
C LEU A 16 -8.15 -8.75 4.04
N ILE A 17 -7.16 -8.48 4.89
CA ILE A 17 -6.58 -7.14 5.06
C ILE A 17 -6.03 -6.63 3.72
N TYR A 18 -5.31 -7.46 2.98
CA TYR A 18 -4.77 -7.09 1.67
C TYR A 18 -5.86 -6.87 0.61
N VAL A 19 -6.94 -7.66 0.64
CA VAL A 19 -8.10 -7.43 -0.24
C VAL A 19 -8.72 -6.06 0.03
N PHE A 20 -8.99 -5.71 1.30
CA PHE A 20 -9.52 -4.39 1.65
C PHE A 20 -8.57 -3.25 1.28
N PHE A 21 -7.28 -3.47 1.46
CA PHE A 21 -6.26 -2.51 1.03
C PHE A 21 -6.27 -2.30 -0.49
N CYS A 22 -6.30 -3.38 -1.29
CA CYS A 22 -6.42 -3.30 -2.74
C CYS A 22 -7.70 -2.57 -3.18
N LEU A 23 -8.84 -2.87 -2.55
CA LEU A 23 -10.10 -2.17 -2.82
C LEU A 23 -9.99 -0.66 -2.54
N SER A 24 -9.33 -0.30 -1.45
CA SER A 24 -9.10 1.11 -1.09
C SER A 24 -8.25 1.85 -2.14
N LEU A 25 -7.16 1.20 -2.60
CA LEU A 25 -6.31 1.74 -3.66
C LEU A 25 -7.08 1.86 -5.00
N ILE A 26 -7.87 0.84 -5.35
CA ILE A 26 -8.70 0.84 -6.56
C ILE A 26 -9.73 1.96 -6.51
N GLN A 27 -10.36 2.18 -5.36
CA GLN A 27 -11.31 3.27 -5.20
C GLN A 27 -10.62 4.64 -5.33
N ALA A 28 -9.42 4.80 -4.76
CA ALA A 28 -8.66 6.04 -4.89
C ALA A 28 -8.27 6.32 -6.36
N ILE A 29 -7.74 5.31 -7.07
CA ILE A 29 -7.32 5.50 -8.47
C ILE A 29 -8.51 5.71 -9.42
N LYS A 30 -9.71 5.25 -9.07
CA LYS A 30 -10.92 5.50 -9.86
C LYS A 30 -11.37 6.97 -9.80
N GLN A 31 -11.00 7.72 -8.76
CA GLN A 31 -11.27 9.17 -8.67
C GLN A 31 -10.31 10.01 -9.53
N VAL A 32 -9.21 9.43 -9.96
CA VAL A 32 -8.26 10.04 -10.88
C VAL A 32 -8.81 9.92 -12.31
N LYS A 33 -8.75 10.98 -13.10
CA LYS A 33 -9.16 10.95 -14.54
C LYS A 33 -8.35 9.92 -15.30
N PRO A 34 -8.93 9.22 -16.30
CA PRO A 34 -8.23 8.18 -17.08
C PRO A 34 -6.89 8.62 -17.67
N GLU A 35 -6.79 9.86 -18.14
CA GLU A 35 -5.58 10.48 -18.70
C GLU A 35 -4.46 10.66 -17.69
N ASN A 36 -4.79 10.87 -16.40
CA ASN A 36 -3.86 11.07 -15.31
C ASN A 36 -3.43 9.76 -14.64
N ARG A 37 -4.10 8.64 -14.95
CA ARG A 37 -3.78 7.33 -14.38
C ARG A 37 -2.51 6.76 -14.98
N THR A 38 -1.50 6.54 -14.16
CA THR A 38 -0.28 5.82 -14.56
C THR A 38 -0.34 4.33 -14.24
N ILE A 39 -1.39 3.88 -13.53
CA ILE A 39 -1.66 2.48 -13.19
C ILE A 39 -3.12 2.12 -13.50
N GLN A 40 -3.34 0.93 -14.03
CA GLN A 40 -4.70 0.42 -14.22
C GLN A 40 -5.27 -0.12 -12.90
N PRO A 41 -6.55 0.18 -12.57
CA PRO A 41 -7.17 -0.34 -11.34
C PRO A 41 -7.10 -1.86 -11.20
N SER A 42 -7.24 -2.60 -12.31
CA SER A 42 -7.18 -4.07 -12.34
C SER A 42 -5.81 -4.63 -11.98
N SER A 43 -4.71 -3.93 -12.29
CA SER A 43 -3.36 -4.39 -12.01
C SER A 43 -3.01 -4.35 -10.51
N ILE A 44 -3.77 -3.62 -9.70
CA ILE A 44 -3.59 -3.58 -8.24
C ILE A 44 -3.82 -4.96 -7.62
N TRP A 45 -4.70 -5.79 -8.20
CA TRP A 45 -4.95 -7.16 -7.73
C TRP A 45 -3.74 -8.09 -7.81
N LEU A 46 -2.75 -7.77 -8.64
CA LEU A 46 -1.49 -8.53 -8.71
C LEU A 46 -0.72 -8.49 -7.37
N PHE A 47 -1.03 -7.53 -6.50
CA PHE A 47 -0.50 -7.46 -5.14
C PHE A 47 -0.88 -8.68 -4.27
N LEU A 48 -1.98 -9.37 -4.59
CA LEU A 48 -2.40 -10.56 -3.85
C LEU A 48 -1.58 -11.83 -4.20
N ILE A 49 -0.73 -11.77 -5.25
CA ILE A 49 0.11 -12.91 -5.62
C ILE A 49 1.31 -12.97 -4.66
N PRO A 50 1.44 -14.04 -3.85
CA PRO A 50 2.55 -14.22 -2.91
C PRO A 50 3.91 -14.12 -3.63
N VAL A 51 4.92 -13.61 -2.93
CA VAL A 51 6.28 -13.34 -3.44
C VAL A 51 6.30 -12.21 -4.49
N PHE A 52 5.41 -12.23 -5.47
CA PHE A 52 5.30 -11.16 -6.47
C PHE A 52 4.94 -9.81 -5.83
N ASN A 53 4.13 -9.81 -4.78
CA ASN A 53 3.76 -8.62 -4.03
C ASN A 53 4.96 -7.85 -3.46
N LEU A 54 6.06 -8.52 -3.11
CA LEU A 54 7.28 -7.88 -2.60
C LEU A 54 7.88 -6.87 -3.60
N PHE A 55 7.74 -7.14 -4.89
CA PHE A 55 8.22 -6.28 -5.96
C PHE A 55 7.10 -5.36 -6.48
N TRP A 56 5.89 -5.91 -6.59
CA TRP A 56 4.76 -5.19 -7.17
C TRP A 56 4.31 -4.00 -6.32
N ILE A 57 4.50 -4.06 -5.01
CA ILE A 57 4.19 -2.94 -4.10
C ILE A 57 4.97 -1.67 -4.45
N PHE A 58 6.24 -1.78 -4.89
CA PHE A 58 7.03 -0.64 -5.34
C PHE A 58 6.42 0.03 -6.58
N VAL A 59 5.93 -0.78 -7.51
CA VAL A 59 5.25 -0.30 -8.72
C VAL A 59 3.94 0.39 -8.35
N ILE A 60 3.12 -0.22 -7.50
CA ILE A 60 1.86 0.36 -7.02
C ILE A 60 2.13 1.73 -6.39
N ILE A 61 3.04 1.82 -5.42
CA ILE A 61 3.31 3.06 -4.69
C ILE A 61 3.78 4.17 -5.63
N SER A 62 4.75 3.87 -6.50
CA SER A 62 5.29 4.83 -7.45
C SER A 62 4.21 5.34 -8.42
N LYS A 63 3.41 4.42 -8.95
CA LYS A 63 2.35 4.74 -9.91
C LYS A 63 1.16 5.44 -9.25
N MET A 64 0.78 5.04 -8.04
CA MET A 64 -0.26 5.73 -7.27
C MET A 64 0.14 7.17 -6.97
N ALA A 65 1.37 7.40 -6.48
CA ALA A 65 1.87 8.74 -6.21
C ALA A 65 1.88 9.61 -7.46
N SER A 66 2.35 9.09 -8.60
CA SER A 66 2.35 9.82 -9.88
C SER A 66 0.92 10.13 -10.36
N SER A 67 -0.01 9.18 -10.24
CA SER A 67 -1.39 9.39 -10.66
C SER A 67 -2.10 10.45 -9.80
N LEU A 68 -1.89 10.39 -8.49
CA LEU A 68 -2.45 11.39 -7.56
C LEU A 68 -1.84 12.76 -7.81
N LYS A 69 -0.52 12.83 -8.05
CA LYS A 69 0.16 14.07 -8.36
C LYS A 69 -0.42 14.73 -9.61
N ASN A 70 -0.50 13.99 -10.73
CA ASN A 70 -1.03 14.50 -11.98
C ASN A 70 -2.44 15.05 -11.83
N GLU A 71 -3.31 14.33 -11.12
CA GLU A 71 -4.71 14.73 -10.92
C GLU A 71 -4.83 15.96 -10.04
N LEU A 72 -4.05 16.05 -8.96
CA LEU A 72 -4.11 17.16 -8.03
C LEU A 72 -3.48 18.43 -8.62
N GLU A 73 -2.41 18.29 -9.41
CA GLU A 73 -1.82 19.42 -10.17
C GLU A 73 -2.80 19.97 -11.22
N GLU A 74 -3.53 19.11 -11.92
CA GLU A 74 -4.55 19.55 -12.90
C GLU A 74 -5.70 20.31 -12.24
N ARG A 75 -6.00 20.01 -10.97
CA ARG A 75 -7.04 20.70 -10.17
C ARG A 75 -6.51 21.90 -9.37
N ASP A 76 -5.29 22.39 -9.65
CA ASP A 76 -4.63 23.52 -8.97
C ASP A 76 -4.52 23.37 -7.44
N TYR A 77 -4.39 22.13 -6.94
CA TYR A 77 -4.17 21.88 -5.52
C TYR A 77 -2.71 22.09 -5.12
N GLU A 78 -2.50 22.87 -4.04
CA GLU A 78 -1.20 22.84 -3.34
C GLU A 78 -1.01 21.49 -2.65
N ILE A 79 -0.08 20.68 -3.17
CA ILE A 79 0.18 19.32 -2.71
C ILE A 79 1.65 19.10 -2.35
N GLU A 80 1.87 18.04 -1.59
CA GLU A 80 3.21 17.47 -1.43
C GLU A 80 3.79 17.11 -2.81
N GLU A 81 5.07 17.36 -3.01
CA GLU A 81 5.80 17.05 -4.26
C GLU A 81 5.56 15.60 -4.74
N ASN A 82 5.40 14.66 -3.80
CA ASN A 82 5.14 13.24 -4.09
C ASN A 82 4.07 12.67 -3.14
N PRO A 83 2.77 12.74 -3.47
CA PRO A 83 1.66 12.35 -2.62
C PRO A 83 1.77 10.89 -2.12
N GLY A 84 2.05 10.70 -0.84
CA GLY A 84 2.13 9.39 -0.20
C GLY A 84 3.35 8.54 -0.55
N TYR A 85 4.25 8.98 -1.46
CA TYR A 85 5.39 8.20 -1.94
C TYR A 85 6.34 7.78 -0.81
N ASN A 86 6.77 8.72 0.02
CA ASN A 86 7.76 8.45 1.06
C ASN A 86 7.29 7.41 2.09
N ILE A 87 6.05 7.54 2.58
CA ILE A 87 5.46 6.56 3.51
C ILE A 87 5.24 5.24 2.80
N GLY A 88 4.76 5.27 1.56
CA GLY A 88 4.56 4.08 0.73
C GLY A 88 5.86 3.31 0.52
N MET A 89 6.96 3.99 0.22
CA MET A 89 8.26 3.31 0.06
C MET A 89 8.73 2.62 1.34
N LEU A 90 8.45 3.16 2.53
CA LEU A 90 8.70 2.45 3.79
C LEU A 90 7.84 1.17 3.90
N VAL A 91 6.58 1.22 3.45
CA VAL A 91 5.71 0.03 3.39
C VAL A 91 6.27 -1.05 2.46
N ALA A 92 6.96 -0.68 1.39
CA ALA A 92 7.59 -1.62 0.47
C ALA A 92 8.94 -2.14 0.98
N ILE A 93 9.79 -1.27 1.52
CA ILE A 93 11.17 -1.59 1.92
C ILE A 93 11.20 -2.46 3.18
N ILE A 94 10.37 -2.16 4.19
CA ILE A 94 10.41 -2.87 5.48
C ILE A 94 10.11 -4.36 5.34
N PRO A 95 9.06 -4.82 4.65
CA PRO A 95 8.83 -6.24 4.41
C PRO A 95 9.98 -6.93 3.65
N PHE A 96 10.56 -6.21 2.69
CA PHE A 96 11.69 -6.73 1.91
C PHE A 96 12.93 -6.95 2.81
N LEU A 97 13.26 -5.97 3.66
CA LEU A 97 14.33 -6.12 4.66
C LEU A 97 14.02 -7.22 5.66
N THR A 98 12.79 -7.29 6.17
CA THR A 98 12.36 -8.34 7.10
C THR A 98 12.58 -9.72 6.51
N TYR A 99 12.24 -9.90 5.23
CA TYR A 99 12.45 -11.17 4.52
C TYR A 99 13.94 -11.52 4.39
N ILE A 100 14.80 -10.53 4.08
CA ILE A 100 16.27 -10.73 4.04
C ILE A 100 16.79 -11.16 5.40
N PHE A 101 16.42 -10.47 6.49
CA PHE A 101 16.84 -10.84 7.85
C PHE A 101 16.35 -12.23 8.24
N TYR A 102 15.13 -12.60 7.84
CA TYR A 102 14.60 -13.95 8.06
C TYR A 102 15.44 -15.02 7.36
N LEU A 103 15.85 -14.78 6.10
CA LEU A 103 16.73 -15.72 5.37
C LEU A 103 18.11 -15.82 6.02
N VAL A 104 18.67 -14.68 6.48
CA VAL A 104 19.96 -14.67 7.19
C VAL A 104 19.88 -15.45 8.50
N ASP A 105 18.81 -15.26 9.28
CA ASP A 105 18.61 -16.02 10.52
C ASP A 105 18.46 -17.52 10.26
N TYR A 106 17.74 -17.87 9.21
CA TYR A 106 17.49 -19.28 8.86
C TYR A 106 18.74 -20.01 8.33
N PHE A 107 19.54 -19.36 7.46
CA PHE A 107 20.65 -20.03 6.76
C PHE A 107 22.03 -19.77 7.36
N VAL A 108 22.24 -18.69 8.10
CA VAL A 108 23.59 -18.23 8.46
C VAL A 108 23.77 -18.12 9.98
N ILE A 109 22.88 -17.48 10.68
CA ILE A 109 23.10 -17.07 12.08
C ILE A 109 21.79 -17.22 12.87
N HIS A 110 21.68 -18.25 13.68
CA HIS A 110 20.63 -18.31 14.67
C HIS A 110 21.00 -17.43 15.87
N ASN A 111 20.57 -16.15 15.86
CA ASN A 111 20.91 -15.20 16.91
C ASN A 111 19.67 -14.45 17.42
N GLN A 112 19.53 -14.40 18.75
CA GLN A 112 18.43 -13.70 19.41
C GLN A 112 18.34 -12.22 18.97
N ALA A 113 19.46 -11.55 18.69
CA ALA A 113 19.46 -10.17 18.19
C ALA A 113 18.72 -10.01 16.85
N ILE A 114 18.88 -10.97 15.92
CA ILE A 114 18.18 -10.96 14.63
C ILE A 114 16.68 -11.15 14.84
N THR A 115 16.27 -12.05 15.74
CA THR A 115 14.86 -12.24 16.10
C THR A 115 14.22 -10.95 16.62
N ILE A 116 14.94 -10.19 17.45
CA ILE A 116 14.49 -8.89 17.97
C ILE A 116 14.34 -7.88 16.82
N ILE A 117 15.31 -7.82 15.90
CA ILE A 117 15.26 -6.94 14.72
C ILE A 117 14.03 -7.28 13.87
N ILE A 118 13.80 -8.56 13.56
CA ILE A 118 12.64 -9.01 12.77
C ILE A 118 11.33 -8.59 13.47
N GLY A 119 11.21 -8.78 14.77
CA GLY A 119 10.05 -8.38 15.55
C GLY A 119 9.81 -6.86 15.50
N THR A 120 10.87 -6.07 15.62
CA THR A 120 10.80 -4.60 15.55
C THR A 120 10.37 -4.14 14.16
N LEU A 121 10.95 -4.72 13.10
CA LEU A 121 10.55 -4.43 11.71
C LEU A 121 9.09 -4.81 11.44
N GLY A 122 8.60 -5.90 12.05
CA GLY A 122 7.19 -6.30 11.97
C GLY A 122 6.23 -5.25 12.54
N ILE A 123 6.56 -4.66 13.68
CA ILE A 123 5.78 -3.57 14.28
C ILE A 123 5.83 -2.32 13.39
N MET A 124 7.02 -1.93 12.93
CA MET A 124 7.19 -0.78 12.03
C MET A 124 6.38 -0.96 10.73
N ARG A 125 6.42 -2.16 10.13
CA ARG A 125 5.61 -2.52 8.96
C ARG A 125 4.13 -2.21 9.20
N LEU A 126 3.57 -2.63 10.32
CA LEU A 126 2.15 -2.42 10.65
C LEU A 126 1.83 -0.92 10.76
N ILE A 127 2.67 -0.16 11.46
CA ILE A 127 2.48 1.29 11.64
C ILE A 127 2.48 2.02 10.29
N PHE A 128 3.51 1.80 9.46
CA PHE A 128 3.62 2.49 8.17
C PHE A 128 2.55 2.03 7.18
N PHE A 129 2.15 0.75 7.22
CA PHE A 129 1.04 0.24 6.41
C PHE A 129 -0.27 0.96 6.72
N ILE A 130 -0.61 1.13 8.01
CA ILE A 130 -1.81 1.85 8.43
C ILE A 130 -1.71 3.33 8.01
N GLN A 131 -0.56 3.98 8.23
CA GLN A 131 -0.34 5.38 7.85
C GLN A 131 -0.52 5.60 6.33
N TYR A 132 0.06 4.71 5.52
CA TYR A 132 -0.08 4.77 4.07
C TYR A 132 -1.54 4.59 3.64
N TRP A 133 -2.23 3.59 4.21
CA TRP A 133 -3.65 3.35 3.92
C TRP A 133 -4.52 4.56 4.29
N MET A 134 -4.30 5.14 5.46
CA MET A 134 -5.00 6.36 5.89
C MET A 134 -4.73 7.52 4.93
N LYS A 135 -3.48 7.70 4.51
CA LYS A 135 -3.09 8.78 3.59
C LYS A 135 -3.75 8.63 2.22
N ILE A 136 -3.76 7.43 1.63
CA ILE A 136 -4.46 7.17 0.36
C ILE A 136 -5.98 7.35 0.51
N SER A 137 -6.56 6.91 1.62
CA SER A 137 -7.98 7.12 1.91
C SER A 137 -8.33 8.60 2.06
N TRP A 138 -7.42 9.41 2.59
CA TRP A 138 -7.57 10.86 2.66
C TRP A 138 -7.56 11.49 1.26
N TYR A 139 -6.58 11.17 0.41
CA TYR A 139 -6.54 11.66 -0.97
C TYR A 139 -7.80 11.27 -1.76
N ARG A 140 -8.30 10.04 -1.58
CA ARG A 140 -9.57 9.63 -2.18
C ARG A 140 -10.71 10.59 -1.81
N LYS A 141 -10.84 10.92 -0.51
CA LYS A 141 -11.90 11.84 -0.04
C LYS A 141 -11.73 13.24 -0.63
N VAL A 142 -10.50 13.76 -0.70
CA VAL A 142 -10.22 15.05 -1.31
C VAL A 142 -10.69 15.08 -2.77
N LEU A 143 -10.39 14.03 -3.54
CA LEU A 143 -10.80 13.94 -4.95
C LEU A 143 -12.32 13.75 -5.11
N GLU A 144 -12.99 13.02 -4.20
CA GLU A 144 -14.45 12.84 -4.21
C GLU A 144 -15.21 14.15 -3.93
N THR A 145 -14.76 14.93 -2.94
CA THR A 145 -15.43 16.18 -2.55
C THR A 145 -15.43 17.20 -3.69
N ASN A 146 -14.35 17.26 -4.45
CA ASN A 146 -14.19 18.24 -5.52
C ASN A 146 -14.89 17.84 -6.81
N ALA A 147 -15.10 16.54 -7.03
CA ALA A 147 -15.91 16.06 -8.15
C ALA A 147 -17.39 16.48 -7.99
N THR A 148 -17.86 16.68 -6.76
CA THR A 148 -19.22 17.17 -6.47
C THR A 148 -19.38 18.69 -6.62
N GLU A 149 -18.30 19.46 -6.47
CA GLU A 149 -18.34 20.91 -6.66
C GLU A 149 -18.23 21.33 -8.14
N GLU A 150 -17.61 20.50 -9.00
CA GLU A 150 -17.48 20.74 -10.44
C GLU A 150 -18.75 20.39 -11.26
N ASP A 151 -19.71 19.63 -10.69
CA ASP A 151 -20.98 19.29 -11.38
C ASP A 151 -22.21 19.85 -10.63
N PRO A 152 -22.48 21.18 -10.71
CA PRO A 152 -23.64 21.80 -10.12
C PRO A 152 -24.98 21.51 -10.83
N ALA A 153 -24.99 20.58 -11.82
CA ALA A 153 -26.12 20.34 -12.69
C ALA A 153 -27.08 19.22 -12.20
N ASN A 154 -26.93 18.71 -10.96
CA ASN A 154 -27.75 17.64 -10.40
C ASN A 154 -28.63 18.04 -9.19
N ASP A 155 -29.02 19.32 -9.10
CA ASP A 155 -30.10 19.79 -8.22
C ASP A 155 -31.36 20.21 -9.02
#